data_4995bf683b18f479a7a7193167fc5322
#
_entry.id   4995bf683b18f479a7a7193167fc5322
#
_cell.length_a   1.000
_cell.length_b   1.000
_cell.length_c   1.000
_cell.angle_alpha   90.00
_cell.angle_beta   90.00
_cell.angle_gamma   90.00
#
_symmetry.space_group_name_H-M   'P 1'
#
loop_
_entity.id
_entity.type
_entity.pdbx_description
1 polymer ?
#
loop_
_entity_poly.entity_id
_entity_poly.type
_entity_poly.pdbx_seq_one_letter_code
_entity_poly.pdbx_strand_id
1 'polypeptide(L)'
;VYYNAFSEDLFVWNNDIENAEENIRMQIVKSSLNNLHSYIDETKVREKLKPYNVKYDFDFHTNEERPEDGIEEITFYLKDDEEKNSIKISRGEERIFIWCFFLTLFDTEGWQDEQTDYIFIDDPVSSLDDHNIFVTIFTLLELIDKYYGKKKIIITTHHIGFATILSDSLFKGEKSEKYKKKSKIQLLERTGNGYILVNPKNDVLLYHLRLLQILDGAVTKDELEIYHIALLRQVLENIA
;
A
#
# COMPACT_ATOMS: atom_id res chain seq x y z
N VAL A 1 4.49 -13.84 2.57
CA VAL A 1 3.98 -12.92 1.54
C VAL A 1 4.70 -11.60 1.64
N TYR A 2 4.94 -11.02 0.52
CA TYR A 2 5.58 -9.74 0.39
C TYR A 2 4.75 -8.83 -0.54
N TYR A 3 4.17 -7.77 0.03
CA TYR A 3 3.64 -6.65 -0.72
C TYR A 3 4.67 -5.52 -0.65
N ASN A 4 5.03 -4.93 -1.76
CA ASN A 4 5.94 -3.79 -1.82
C ASN A 4 5.44 -2.73 -2.80
N ALA A 5 6.06 -1.56 -2.77
CA ALA A 5 5.76 -0.48 -3.71
C ALA A 5 5.97 -0.88 -5.19
N PHE A 6 6.76 -1.94 -5.45
CA PHE A 6 6.97 -2.53 -6.79
C PHE A 6 6.00 -3.66 -7.13
N SER A 7 5.06 -4.01 -6.24
CA SER A 7 3.99 -4.95 -6.58
C SER A 7 3.13 -4.44 -7.74
N GLU A 8 3.15 -3.13 -7.96
CA GLU A 8 2.57 -2.48 -9.15
C GLU A 8 3.23 -2.93 -10.46
N ASP A 9 4.53 -3.25 -10.44
CA ASP A 9 5.26 -3.70 -11.64
C ASP A 9 4.76 -5.05 -12.18
N LEU A 10 3.97 -5.78 -11.39
CA LEU A 10 3.27 -6.98 -11.85
C LEU A 10 2.04 -6.65 -12.69
N PHE A 11 1.58 -5.41 -12.69
CA PHE A 11 0.39 -4.94 -13.38
C PHE A 11 0.78 -3.92 -14.45
N VAL A 12 0.59 -4.26 -15.71
CA VAL A 12 1.04 -3.43 -16.84
C VAL A 12 -0.15 -3.10 -17.74
N TRP A 13 -0.34 -1.82 -18.03
CA TRP A 13 -1.40 -1.39 -18.95
C TRP A 13 -1.07 -1.71 -20.40
N ASN A 14 -1.97 -2.44 -21.04
CA ASN A 14 -2.06 -2.51 -22.48
C ASN A 14 -3.09 -1.44 -22.92
N ASN A 15 -2.60 -0.36 -23.53
CA ASN A 15 -3.45 0.74 -23.96
C ASN A 15 -4.12 0.53 -25.32
N ASP A 16 -3.95 -0.66 -25.93
CA ASP A 16 -4.56 -1.04 -27.22
C ASP A 16 -4.46 0.04 -28.33
N ILE A 17 -3.27 0.62 -28.46
CA ILE A 17 -3.01 1.73 -29.39
C ILE A 17 -3.37 1.37 -30.84
N GLU A 18 -3.25 0.08 -31.21
CA GLU A 18 -3.53 -0.42 -32.56
C GLU A 18 -5.03 -0.40 -32.91
N ASN A 19 -5.92 -0.52 -31.91
CA ASN A 19 -7.39 -0.54 -32.07
C ASN A 19 -8.05 0.72 -31.49
N ALA A 20 -7.38 1.88 -31.58
CA ALA A 20 -7.90 3.17 -31.13
C ALA A 20 -8.33 3.20 -29.64
N GLU A 21 -7.66 2.42 -28.80
CA GLU A 21 -7.91 2.34 -27.36
C GLU A 21 -9.26 1.71 -26.97
N GLU A 22 -9.88 0.92 -27.85
CA GLU A 22 -11.17 0.30 -27.59
C GLU A 22 -11.13 -0.84 -26.56
N ASN A 23 -9.95 -1.49 -26.38
CA ASN A 23 -9.78 -2.62 -25.48
C ASN A 23 -8.65 -2.40 -24.47
N ILE A 24 -8.71 -1.32 -23.74
CA ILE A 24 -7.72 -1.02 -22.70
C ILE A 24 -7.83 -2.06 -21.58
N ARG A 25 -6.72 -2.74 -21.27
CA ARG A 25 -6.65 -3.78 -20.24
C ARG A 25 -5.40 -3.64 -19.38
N MET A 26 -5.52 -4.06 -18.13
CA MET A 26 -4.38 -4.23 -17.25
C MET A 26 -3.94 -5.69 -17.29
N GLN A 27 -2.71 -5.95 -17.73
CA GLN A 27 -2.12 -7.29 -17.79
C GLN A 27 -1.40 -7.60 -16.50
N ILE A 28 -1.47 -8.86 -16.05
CA ILE A 28 -0.69 -9.34 -14.93
C ILE A 28 0.53 -10.09 -15.47
N VAL A 29 1.72 -9.57 -15.14
CA VAL A 29 2.99 -10.19 -15.53
C VAL A 29 3.13 -11.53 -14.83
N LYS A 30 3.47 -12.56 -15.60
CA LYS A 30 3.61 -13.93 -15.10
C LYS A 30 4.65 -14.02 -13.98
N SER A 31 4.23 -14.52 -12.84
CA SER A 31 5.06 -14.63 -11.64
C SER A 31 4.67 -15.86 -10.82
N SER A 32 5.38 -16.13 -9.73
CA SER A 32 5.01 -17.20 -8.79
C SER A 32 3.63 -16.99 -8.13
N LEU A 33 3.08 -15.78 -8.20
CA LEU A 33 1.75 -15.47 -7.67
C LEU A 33 0.62 -16.02 -8.54
N ASN A 34 0.87 -16.30 -9.82
CA ASN A 34 -0.16 -16.80 -10.73
C ASN A 34 -0.82 -18.09 -10.25
N ASN A 35 -0.06 -18.98 -9.61
CA ASN A 35 -0.61 -20.21 -9.03
C ASN A 35 -1.68 -19.96 -7.94
N LEU A 36 -1.73 -18.73 -7.42
CA LEU A 36 -2.64 -18.31 -6.36
C LEU A 36 -3.88 -17.62 -6.91
N HIS A 37 -3.85 -17.22 -8.19
CA HIS A 37 -4.96 -16.51 -8.83
C HIS A 37 -6.23 -17.35 -8.93
N SER A 38 -6.11 -18.68 -9.03
CA SER A 38 -7.26 -19.59 -9.00
C SER A 38 -8.08 -19.52 -7.71
N TYR A 39 -7.50 -18.97 -6.64
CA TYR A 39 -8.17 -18.75 -5.36
C TYR A 39 -8.73 -17.34 -5.18
N ILE A 40 -8.43 -16.43 -6.12
CA ILE A 40 -8.95 -15.05 -6.08
C ILE A 40 -10.32 -15.03 -6.74
N ASP A 41 -11.31 -14.63 -5.97
CA ASP A 41 -12.67 -14.40 -6.43
C ASP A 41 -12.88 -12.88 -6.59
N GLU A 42 -13.41 -12.46 -7.74
CA GLU A 42 -13.78 -11.07 -8.01
C GLU A 42 -14.66 -10.48 -6.90
N THR A 43 -15.60 -11.28 -6.37
CA THR A 43 -16.50 -10.87 -5.29
C THR A 43 -15.72 -10.43 -4.06
N LYS A 44 -14.68 -11.18 -3.69
CA LYS A 44 -13.83 -10.86 -2.55
C LYS A 44 -13.02 -9.58 -2.77
N VAL A 45 -12.50 -9.37 -3.98
CA VAL A 45 -11.79 -8.12 -4.32
C VAL A 45 -12.76 -6.95 -4.29
N ARG A 46 -13.99 -7.09 -4.84
CA ARG A 46 -15.04 -6.08 -4.76
C ARG A 46 -15.40 -5.74 -3.30
N GLU A 47 -15.43 -6.73 -2.40
CA GLU A 47 -15.65 -6.49 -0.97
C GLU A 47 -14.54 -5.66 -0.34
N LYS A 48 -13.28 -5.93 -0.68
CA LYS A 48 -12.13 -5.12 -0.20
C LYS A 48 -12.13 -3.70 -0.76
N LEU A 49 -12.68 -3.49 -1.96
CA LEU A 49 -12.81 -2.17 -2.59
C LEU A 49 -13.96 -1.32 -2.02
N LYS A 50 -14.99 -1.92 -1.39
CA LYS A 50 -16.14 -1.18 -0.85
C LYS A 50 -15.77 0.03 0.02
N PRO A 51 -14.84 -0.08 0.98
CA PRO A 51 -14.46 1.06 1.84
C PRO A 51 -13.88 2.25 1.07
N TYR A 52 -13.29 2.01 -0.10
CA TYR A 52 -12.67 3.05 -0.94
C TYR A 52 -13.67 3.79 -1.83
N ASN A 53 -14.91 3.29 -1.91
CA ASN A 53 -15.99 3.89 -2.70
C ASN A 53 -15.60 4.23 -4.15
N VAL A 54 -14.89 3.31 -4.80
CA VAL A 54 -14.45 3.47 -6.19
C VAL A 54 -15.62 3.54 -7.15
N LYS A 55 -15.49 4.31 -8.23
CA LYS A 55 -16.55 4.50 -9.24
C LYS A 55 -16.51 3.49 -10.38
N TYR A 56 -15.45 2.71 -10.47
CA TYR A 56 -15.28 1.65 -11.45
C TYR A 56 -15.68 0.27 -10.90
N ASP A 57 -15.94 -0.65 -11.80
CA ASP A 57 -15.96 -2.08 -11.55
C ASP A 57 -14.97 -2.76 -12.50
N PHE A 58 -14.79 -4.07 -12.39
CA PHE A 58 -13.79 -4.81 -13.17
C PHE A 58 -14.24 -6.25 -13.41
N ASP A 59 -13.67 -6.85 -14.46
CA ASP A 59 -13.81 -8.28 -14.74
C ASP A 59 -12.41 -8.89 -14.95
N PHE A 60 -12.21 -10.12 -14.43
CA PHE A 60 -10.99 -10.89 -14.63
C PHE A 60 -11.06 -11.74 -15.89
N HIS A 61 -9.96 -11.81 -16.61
CA HIS A 61 -9.81 -12.69 -17.77
C HIS A 61 -8.69 -13.69 -17.51
N THR A 62 -9.03 -14.96 -17.65
CA THR A 62 -8.10 -16.09 -17.54
C THR A 62 -7.84 -16.66 -18.92
N ASN A 63 -6.67 -17.29 -19.10
CA ASN A 63 -6.39 -18.00 -20.34
C ASN A 63 -7.24 -19.27 -20.42
N GLU A 64 -8.12 -19.37 -21.41
CA GLU A 64 -9.00 -20.53 -21.60
C GLU A 64 -8.22 -21.81 -21.93
N GLU A 65 -7.07 -21.68 -22.61
CA GLU A 65 -6.21 -22.82 -22.97
C GLU A 65 -5.32 -23.28 -21.78
N ARG A 66 -5.02 -22.39 -20.85
CA ARG A 66 -4.15 -22.64 -19.71
C ARG A 66 -4.71 -21.99 -18.43
N PRO A 67 -5.82 -22.52 -17.89
CA PRO A 67 -6.44 -21.95 -16.67
C PRO A 67 -5.50 -21.94 -15.46
N GLU A 68 -4.50 -22.82 -15.45
CA GLU A 68 -3.45 -22.87 -14.41
C GLU A 68 -2.54 -21.64 -14.40
N ASP A 69 -2.46 -20.90 -15.49
CA ASP A 69 -1.71 -19.64 -15.55
C ASP A 69 -2.39 -18.52 -14.75
N GLY A 70 -3.66 -18.70 -14.37
CA GLY A 70 -4.43 -17.80 -13.52
C GLY A 70 -5.00 -16.61 -14.28
N ILE A 71 -5.14 -15.46 -13.60
CA ILE A 71 -5.66 -14.24 -14.18
C ILE A 71 -4.55 -13.60 -15.02
N GLU A 72 -4.83 -13.39 -16.32
CA GLU A 72 -3.88 -12.77 -17.24
C GLU A 72 -4.17 -11.29 -17.46
N GLU A 73 -5.45 -10.92 -17.52
CA GLU A 73 -5.87 -9.54 -17.80
C GLU A 73 -7.04 -9.11 -16.93
N ILE A 74 -7.18 -7.82 -16.76
CA ILE A 74 -8.25 -7.17 -16.01
C ILE A 74 -8.81 -6.04 -16.85
N THR A 75 -10.12 -6.05 -17.08
CA THR A 75 -10.83 -4.94 -17.71
C THR A 75 -11.53 -4.12 -16.65
N PHE A 76 -11.40 -2.80 -16.71
CA PHE A 76 -12.11 -1.86 -15.85
C PHE A 76 -13.15 -1.10 -16.66
N TYR A 77 -14.29 -0.79 -16.04
CA TYR A 77 -15.39 -0.02 -16.63
C TYR A 77 -16.11 0.79 -15.56
N LEU A 78 -16.84 1.83 -15.94
CA LEU A 78 -17.63 2.59 -14.96
C LEU A 78 -18.83 1.77 -14.49
N LYS A 79 -19.18 1.87 -13.21
CA LYS A 79 -20.31 1.13 -12.62
C LYS A 79 -21.66 1.43 -13.28
N ASP A 80 -21.81 2.66 -13.80
CA ASP A 80 -23.04 3.13 -14.42
C ASP A 80 -23.05 2.90 -15.95
N ASP A 81 -22.01 2.26 -16.50
CA ASP A 81 -21.91 1.95 -17.93
C ASP A 81 -22.41 0.53 -18.21
N GLU A 82 -23.63 0.45 -18.79
CA GLU A 82 -24.26 -0.82 -19.16
C GLU A 82 -23.51 -1.55 -20.28
N GLU A 83 -22.79 -0.83 -21.15
CA GLU A 83 -22.02 -1.41 -22.26
C GLU A 83 -20.65 -1.94 -21.80
N LYS A 84 -20.24 -1.62 -20.56
CA LYS A 84 -18.94 -1.98 -19.99
C LYS A 84 -17.75 -1.57 -20.87
N ASN A 85 -17.80 -0.36 -21.43
CA ASN A 85 -16.68 0.16 -22.19
C ASN A 85 -15.42 0.19 -21.35
N SER A 86 -14.33 -0.35 -21.88
CA SER A 86 -13.08 -0.43 -21.14
C SER A 86 -12.49 0.96 -20.89
N ILE A 87 -12.02 1.19 -19.66
CA ILE A 87 -11.41 2.44 -19.25
C ILE A 87 -10.06 2.21 -18.60
N LYS A 88 -9.21 3.21 -18.64
CA LYS A 88 -8.03 3.30 -17.81
C LYS A 88 -8.35 4.05 -16.52
N ILE A 89 -8.17 3.40 -15.39
CA ILE A 89 -8.33 4.06 -14.08
C ILE A 89 -7.12 4.94 -13.74
N SER A 90 -7.31 5.88 -12.82
CA SER A 90 -6.24 6.76 -12.36
C SER A 90 -5.17 5.98 -11.58
N ARG A 91 -3.97 6.53 -11.48
CA ARG A 91 -2.86 5.87 -10.78
C ARG A 91 -3.14 5.62 -9.29
N GLY A 92 -3.89 6.49 -8.63
CA GLY A 92 -4.32 6.27 -7.24
C GLY A 92 -5.31 5.12 -7.14
N GLU A 93 -6.28 5.03 -8.05
CA GLU A 93 -7.24 3.93 -8.11
C GLU A 93 -6.58 2.60 -8.45
N GLU A 94 -5.59 2.59 -9.34
CA GLU A 94 -4.77 1.43 -9.65
C GLU A 94 -4.09 0.86 -8.39
N ARG A 95 -3.48 1.72 -7.58
CA ARG A 95 -2.84 1.33 -6.32
C ARG A 95 -3.82 0.77 -5.30
N ILE A 96 -4.98 1.39 -5.18
CA ILE A 96 -6.07 0.89 -4.33
C ILE A 96 -6.51 -0.49 -4.80
N PHE A 97 -6.67 -0.68 -6.11
CA PHE A 97 -7.04 -1.97 -6.69
C PHE A 97 -5.99 -3.04 -6.37
N ILE A 98 -4.72 -2.77 -6.64
CA ILE A 98 -3.60 -3.69 -6.39
C ILE A 98 -3.52 -4.02 -4.89
N TRP A 99 -3.66 -3.04 -4.01
CA TRP A 99 -3.72 -3.27 -2.57
C TRP A 99 -4.86 -4.22 -2.17
N CYS A 100 -6.08 -3.99 -2.67
CA CYS A 100 -7.24 -4.84 -2.40
C CYS A 100 -7.09 -6.24 -2.98
N PHE A 101 -6.45 -6.38 -4.15
CA PHE A 101 -6.09 -7.65 -4.74
C PHE A 101 -5.15 -8.45 -3.81
N PHE A 102 -4.09 -7.81 -3.30
CA PHE A 102 -3.18 -8.44 -2.33
C PHE A 102 -3.85 -8.74 -0.99
N LEU A 103 -4.74 -7.87 -0.49
CA LEU A 103 -5.53 -8.18 0.71
C LEU A 103 -6.37 -9.44 0.53
N THR A 104 -6.93 -9.65 -0.67
CA THR A 104 -7.69 -10.86 -0.99
C THR A 104 -6.79 -12.08 -0.99
N LEU A 105 -5.58 -11.99 -1.54
CA LEU A 105 -4.58 -13.05 -1.46
C LEU A 105 -4.22 -13.40 -0.01
N PHE A 106 -4.04 -12.41 0.87
CA PHE A 106 -3.76 -12.67 2.28
C PHE A 106 -4.91 -13.41 2.97
N ASP A 107 -6.13 -13.23 2.51
CA ASP A 107 -7.34 -13.82 3.11
C ASP A 107 -7.69 -15.21 2.57
N THR A 108 -7.00 -15.69 1.54
CA THR A 108 -7.32 -16.96 0.88
C THR A 108 -6.89 -18.15 1.71
N GLU A 109 -7.85 -19.05 2.01
CA GLU A 109 -7.60 -20.32 2.68
C GLU A 109 -6.75 -21.25 1.79
N GLY A 110 -5.87 -22.04 2.37
CA GLY A 110 -4.92 -22.89 1.63
C GLY A 110 -3.58 -22.23 1.43
N TRP A 111 -3.54 -20.93 1.17
CA TRP A 111 -2.30 -20.17 1.14
C TRP A 111 -1.77 -19.85 2.54
N GLN A 112 -2.67 -19.81 3.53
CA GLN A 112 -2.34 -19.56 4.93
C GLN A 112 -1.46 -20.66 5.53
N ASP A 113 -1.62 -21.91 5.09
CA ASP A 113 -0.95 -23.08 5.67
C ASP A 113 0.43 -23.34 5.04
N GLU A 114 0.66 -22.93 3.80
CA GLU A 114 1.93 -23.11 3.07
C GLU A 114 2.92 -21.95 3.30
N GLN A 115 2.49 -20.85 3.94
CA GLN A 115 3.31 -19.66 4.07
C GLN A 115 4.07 -19.57 5.36
N THR A 116 5.27 -18.96 5.20
CA THR A 116 6.10 -18.49 6.28
C THR A 116 5.32 -17.69 7.32
N ASP A 117 5.80 -17.70 8.56
CA ASP A 117 5.25 -16.96 9.71
C ASP A 117 5.25 -15.43 9.51
N TYR A 118 5.60 -14.92 8.34
CA TYR A 118 5.82 -13.51 8.08
C TYR A 118 4.94 -12.96 6.96
N ILE A 119 4.40 -11.75 7.18
CA ILE A 119 3.79 -10.89 6.18
C ILE A 119 4.62 -9.60 6.12
N PHE A 120 5.12 -9.27 4.95
CA PHE A 120 5.87 -8.03 4.70
C PHE A 120 5.00 -7.09 3.88
N ILE A 121 4.87 -5.84 4.33
CA ILE A 121 4.13 -4.79 3.67
C ILE A 121 5.03 -3.56 3.62
N ASP A 122 5.45 -3.19 2.42
CA ASP A 122 6.35 -2.07 2.20
C ASP A 122 5.60 -0.94 1.49
N ASP A 123 5.47 0.17 2.19
CA ASP A 123 4.90 1.44 1.74
C ASP A 123 3.53 1.35 1.05
N PRO A 124 2.50 0.86 1.75
CA PRO A 124 1.19 0.59 1.15
C PRO A 124 0.39 1.84 0.76
N VAL A 125 0.91 3.04 1.05
CA VAL A 125 0.18 4.32 0.85
C VAL A 125 0.90 5.29 -0.09
N SER A 126 1.92 4.84 -0.79
CA SER A 126 2.64 5.66 -1.74
C SER A 126 1.67 6.29 -2.75
N SER A 127 1.69 7.63 -2.90
CA SER A 127 0.83 8.41 -3.83
C SER A 127 -0.69 8.27 -3.64
N LEU A 128 -1.17 7.89 -2.46
CA LEU A 128 -2.58 8.00 -2.09
C LEU A 128 -2.87 9.38 -1.48
N ASP A 129 -4.12 9.84 -1.65
CA ASP A 129 -4.63 10.99 -0.92
C ASP A 129 -4.94 10.64 0.55
N ASP A 130 -5.14 11.65 1.38
CA ASP A 130 -5.34 11.49 2.82
C ASP A 130 -6.54 10.59 3.16
N HIS A 131 -7.65 10.70 2.41
CA HIS A 131 -8.82 9.86 2.63
C HIS A 131 -8.47 8.37 2.41
N ASN A 132 -7.82 8.06 1.31
CA ASN A 132 -7.44 6.69 0.97
C ASN A 132 -6.35 6.14 1.90
N ILE A 133 -5.47 7.01 2.44
CA ILE A 133 -4.53 6.62 3.50
C ILE A 133 -5.28 6.15 4.75
N PHE A 134 -6.31 6.86 5.20
CA PHE A 134 -7.13 6.45 6.35
C PHE A 134 -7.79 5.10 6.09
N VAL A 135 -8.42 4.91 4.92
CA VAL A 135 -9.07 3.64 4.56
C VAL A 135 -8.05 2.49 4.55
N THR A 136 -6.85 2.72 3.98
CA THR A 136 -5.77 1.73 3.96
C THR A 136 -5.31 1.34 5.36
N ILE A 137 -5.23 2.31 6.29
CA ILE A 137 -4.93 2.02 7.70
C ILE A 137 -6.01 1.13 8.32
N PHE A 138 -7.29 1.38 8.07
CA PHE A 138 -8.38 0.55 8.59
C PHE A 138 -8.28 -0.88 8.07
N THR A 139 -8.12 -1.08 6.76
CA THR A 139 -7.98 -2.42 6.18
C THR A 139 -6.74 -3.15 6.70
N LEU A 140 -5.67 -2.41 6.96
CA LEU A 140 -4.44 -2.93 7.55
C LEU A 140 -4.64 -3.33 9.02
N LEU A 141 -5.39 -2.56 9.81
CA LEU A 141 -5.72 -2.90 11.19
C LEU A 141 -6.59 -4.17 11.27
N GLU A 142 -7.51 -4.36 10.34
CA GLU A 142 -8.28 -5.62 10.22
C GLU A 142 -7.35 -6.80 9.92
N LEU A 143 -6.40 -6.65 9.00
CA LEU A 143 -5.39 -7.65 8.70
C LEU A 143 -4.55 -7.98 9.94
N ILE A 144 -4.06 -6.95 10.65
CA ILE A 144 -3.30 -7.10 11.89
C ILE A 144 -4.12 -7.86 12.94
N ASP A 145 -5.39 -7.51 13.11
CA ASP A 145 -6.27 -8.14 14.11
C ASP A 145 -6.53 -9.62 13.79
N LYS A 146 -6.75 -9.93 12.52
CA LYS A 146 -6.97 -11.30 12.01
C LYS A 146 -5.77 -12.22 12.28
N TYR A 147 -4.56 -11.72 12.04
CA TYR A 147 -3.32 -12.49 12.18
C TYR A 147 -2.59 -12.26 13.49
N TYR A 148 -3.16 -11.51 14.43
CA TYR A 148 -2.55 -11.23 15.73
C TYR A 148 -2.19 -12.51 16.46
N GLY A 149 -0.91 -12.67 16.77
CA GLY A 149 -0.38 -13.84 17.47
C GLY A 149 -0.22 -15.10 16.62
N LYS A 150 -0.66 -15.08 15.36
CA LYS A 150 -0.50 -16.19 14.40
C LYS A 150 0.67 -15.94 13.45
N LYS A 151 0.83 -14.72 12.97
CA LYS A 151 1.89 -14.32 12.03
C LYS A 151 2.61 -13.07 12.50
N LYS A 152 3.84 -12.87 12.04
CA LYS A 152 4.59 -11.64 12.25
C LYS A 152 4.37 -10.72 11.05
N ILE A 153 3.86 -9.52 11.30
CA ILE A 153 3.60 -8.53 10.26
C ILE A 153 4.68 -7.46 10.38
N ILE A 154 5.41 -7.24 9.31
CA ILE A 154 6.45 -6.20 9.20
C ILE A 154 5.94 -5.17 8.20
N ILE A 155 5.79 -3.93 8.64
CA ILE A 155 5.32 -2.82 7.84
C ILE A 155 6.44 -1.80 7.79
N THR A 156 6.82 -1.40 6.58
CA THR A 156 7.76 -0.31 6.35
C THR A 156 7.05 0.82 5.61
N THR A 157 7.40 2.05 5.92
CA THR A 157 6.87 3.22 5.22
C THR A 157 7.79 4.42 5.42
N HIS A 158 7.81 5.29 4.42
CA HIS A 158 8.40 6.62 4.52
C HIS A 158 7.33 7.71 4.76
N HIS A 159 6.03 7.34 4.71
CA HIS A 159 4.92 8.27 4.88
C HIS A 159 4.61 8.50 6.37
N ILE A 160 4.94 9.67 6.88
CA ILE A 160 4.87 9.97 8.31
C ILE A 160 3.45 10.02 8.84
N GLY A 161 2.51 10.60 8.08
CA GLY A 161 1.10 10.63 8.46
C GLY A 161 0.57 9.21 8.66
N PHE A 162 0.83 8.30 7.72
CA PHE A 162 0.48 6.89 7.85
C PHE A 162 1.11 6.26 9.10
N ALA A 163 2.42 6.42 9.29
CA ALA A 163 3.14 5.87 10.44
C ALA A 163 2.57 6.38 11.77
N THR A 164 2.22 7.68 11.84
CA THR A 164 1.65 8.31 13.04
C THR A 164 0.28 7.77 13.36
N ILE A 165 -0.64 7.74 12.38
CA ILE A 165 -2.02 7.27 12.58
C ILE A 165 -2.04 5.77 12.92
N LEU A 166 -1.26 4.96 12.20
CA LEU A 166 -1.13 3.53 12.51
C LEU A 166 -0.55 3.30 13.91
N SER A 167 0.50 4.04 14.27
CA SER A 167 1.09 4.01 15.61
C SER A 167 0.08 4.35 16.70
N ASP A 168 -0.64 5.45 16.54
CA ASP A 168 -1.64 5.89 17.51
C ASP A 168 -2.78 4.87 17.64
N SER A 169 -3.22 4.28 16.54
CA SER A 169 -4.22 3.20 16.54
C SER A 169 -3.74 1.96 17.32
N LEU A 170 -2.48 1.57 17.16
CA LEU A 170 -1.91 0.41 17.83
C LEU A 170 -1.55 0.66 19.30
N PHE A 171 -1.11 1.86 19.65
CA PHE A 171 -0.56 2.14 20.98
C PHE A 171 -1.45 3.01 21.87
N LYS A 172 -2.44 3.72 21.31
CA LYS A 172 -3.36 4.60 22.04
C LYS A 172 -4.84 4.28 21.78
N GLY A 173 -5.17 3.49 20.74
CA GLY A 173 -6.53 3.11 20.37
C GLY A 173 -7.18 2.17 21.38
N GLU A 174 -8.45 1.84 21.16
CA GLU A 174 -9.27 0.99 22.06
C GLU A 174 -8.64 -0.38 22.32
N LYS A 175 -7.97 -0.97 21.31
CA LYS A 175 -7.29 -2.27 21.43
C LYS A 175 -5.82 -2.17 21.82
N SER A 176 -5.36 -1.01 22.29
CA SER A 176 -3.95 -0.73 22.57
C SER A 176 -3.32 -1.72 23.56
N GLU A 177 -4.04 -2.15 24.59
CA GLU A 177 -3.55 -3.13 25.55
C GLU A 177 -3.24 -4.50 24.93
N LYS A 178 -3.98 -4.87 23.86
CA LYS A 178 -3.70 -6.06 23.05
C LYS A 178 -2.43 -5.88 22.25
N TYR A 179 -2.32 -4.76 21.50
CA TYR A 179 -1.27 -4.57 20.52
C TYR A 179 0.07 -4.20 21.13
N LYS A 180 0.14 -3.35 22.17
CA LYS A 180 1.38 -2.94 22.86
C LYS A 180 2.30 -4.11 23.23
N LYS A 181 1.72 -5.26 23.58
CA LYS A 181 2.49 -6.43 24.03
C LYS A 181 3.33 -7.08 22.96
N LYS A 182 2.93 -6.94 21.68
CA LYS A 182 3.57 -7.64 20.54
C LYS A 182 3.95 -6.72 19.37
N SER A 183 3.72 -5.42 19.50
CA SER A 183 4.06 -4.45 18.47
C SER A 183 5.29 -3.65 18.87
N LYS A 184 6.11 -3.32 17.87
CA LYS A 184 7.32 -2.50 18.05
C LYS A 184 7.46 -1.56 16.88
N ILE A 185 7.79 -0.30 17.16
CA ILE A 185 8.15 0.68 16.14
C ILE A 185 9.65 0.87 16.17
N GLN A 186 10.27 0.95 15.01
CA GLN A 186 11.68 1.24 14.84
C GLN A 186 11.88 2.21 13.69
N LEU A 187 12.91 3.03 13.79
CA LEU A 187 13.37 3.90 12.72
C LEU A 187 14.57 3.26 12.06
N LEU A 188 14.59 3.29 10.72
CA LEU A 188 15.76 2.92 9.94
C LEU A 188 16.61 4.19 9.74
N GLU A 189 17.79 4.24 10.34
CA GLU A 189 18.72 5.35 10.20
C GLU A 189 19.95 4.94 9.41
N ARG A 190 20.38 5.82 8.50
CA ARG A 190 21.64 5.64 7.77
C ARG A 190 22.79 6.19 8.62
N THR A 191 23.82 5.39 8.75
CA THR A 191 25.07 5.77 9.41
C THR A 191 26.24 5.72 8.42
N GLY A 192 27.41 6.20 8.80
CA GLY A 192 28.61 6.10 7.95
C GLY A 192 29.00 4.67 7.59
N ASN A 193 28.58 3.67 8.38
CA ASN A 193 28.92 2.26 8.23
C ASN A 193 27.73 1.38 7.74
N GLY A 194 26.60 1.97 7.33
CA GLY A 194 25.42 1.24 6.88
C GLY A 194 24.12 1.73 7.51
N TYR A 195 23.20 0.83 7.79
CA TYR A 195 21.88 1.13 8.35
C TYR A 195 21.73 0.51 9.73
N ILE A 196 21.06 1.22 10.63
CA ILE A 196 20.72 0.74 11.98
C ILE A 196 19.24 0.94 12.26
N LEU A 197 18.68 0.07 13.10
CA LEU A 197 17.32 0.22 13.62
C LEU A 197 17.40 0.82 15.03
N VAL A 198 16.76 1.97 15.19
CA VAL A 198 16.70 2.69 16.48
C VAL A 198 15.27 2.76 16.99
N ASN A 199 15.12 2.78 18.31
CA ASN A 199 13.80 3.03 18.90
C ASN A 199 13.48 4.53 18.75
N PRO A 200 12.25 4.87 18.31
CA PRO A 200 11.82 6.25 18.22
C PRO A 200 11.85 6.90 19.62
N LYS A 201 12.39 8.10 19.69
CA LYS A 201 12.17 8.97 20.86
C LYS A 201 10.78 9.59 20.74
N ASN A 202 10.22 10.09 21.85
CA ASN A 202 8.84 10.61 21.89
C ASN A 202 8.54 11.75 20.88
N ASP A 203 9.57 12.43 20.39
CA ASP A 203 9.54 13.56 19.47
C ASP A 203 9.64 13.19 17.98
N VAL A 204 9.90 11.92 17.65
CA VAL A 204 10.11 11.48 16.26
C VAL A 204 8.82 11.50 15.44
N LEU A 205 7.67 11.32 16.07
CA LEU A 205 6.37 11.46 15.43
C LEU A 205 5.99 12.92 15.12
N LEU A 206 6.83 13.87 15.57
CA LEU A 206 6.75 15.29 15.26
C LEU A 206 7.74 15.66 14.14
N TYR A 207 7.69 14.94 13.03
CA TYR A 207 8.62 15.12 11.91
C TYR A 207 8.73 16.55 11.40
N HIS A 208 7.62 17.28 11.35
CA HIS A 208 7.63 18.69 11.01
C HIS A 208 8.49 19.53 11.98
N LEU A 209 8.48 19.21 13.27
CA LEU A 209 9.36 19.86 14.24
C LEU A 209 10.83 19.49 14.00
N ARG A 210 11.12 18.24 13.61
CA ARG A 210 12.48 17.85 13.23
C ARG A 210 12.96 18.57 11.98
N LEU A 211 12.10 18.73 10.98
CA LEU A 211 12.41 19.53 9.79
C LEU A 211 12.71 20.99 10.16
N LEU A 212 11.88 21.57 11.04
CA LEU A 212 12.12 22.93 11.56
C LEU A 212 13.44 23.02 12.32
N GLN A 213 13.81 22.04 13.14
CA GLN A 213 15.09 22.00 13.84
C GLN A 213 16.29 21.89 12.88
N ILE A 214 16.16 21.10 11.80
CA ILE A 214 17.20 20.99 10.75
C ILE A 214 17.37 22.35 10.07
N LEU A 215 16.27 23.01 9.70
CA LEU A 215 16.28 24.32 9.05
C LEU A 215 16.86 25.39 9.97
N ASP A 216 16.44 25.42 11.22
CA ASP A 216 16.97 26.36 12.24
C ASP A 216 18.47 26.14 12.45
N GLY A 217 18.91 24.88 12.56
CA GLY A 217 20.32 24.53 12.67
C GLY A 217 21.15 24.97 11.47
N ALA A 218 20.62 24.81 10.26
CA ALA A 218 21.31 25.25 9.03
C ALA A 218 21.40 26.77 8.93
N VAL A 219 20.35 27.49 9.31
CA VAL A 219 20.37 28.98 9.37
C VAL A 219 21.35 29.46 10.45
N THR A 220 21.32 28.86 11.64
CA THR A 220 22.18 29.26 12.76
C THR A 220 23.67 29.07 12.46
N LYS A 221 24.00 28.04 11.64
CA LYS A 221 25.39 27.72 11.25
C LYS A 221 25.81 28.37 9.95
N ASP A 222 24.93 29.07 9.28
CA ASP A 222 25.14 29.63 7.95
C ASP A 222 25.51 28.54 6.90
N GLU A 223 24.90 27.33 7.05
CA GLU A 223 25.13 26.14 6.19
C GLU A 223 23.90 25.83 5.33
N LEU A 224 23.25 26.85 4.76
CA LEU A 224 22.08 26.66 3.91
C LEU A 224 22.46 26.03 2.57
N GLU A 225 21.83 24.87 2.26
CA GLU A 225 21.98 24.18 1.00
C GLU A 225 20.62 24.06 0.27
N ILE A 226 20.63 23.71 -1.02
CA ILE A 226 19.43 23.63 -1.87
C ILE A 226 18.38 22.69 -1.28
N TYR A 227 18.77 21.57 -0.69
CA TYR A 227 17.82 20.62 -0.10
C TYR A 227 17.04 21.21 1.09
N HIS A 228 17.56 22.21 1.81
CA HIS A 228 16.84 22.89 2.89
C HIS A 228 15.59 23.63 2.37
N ILE A 229 15.63 24.11 1.11
CA ILE A 229 14.45 24.71 0.46
C ILE A 229 13.36 23.65 0.23
N ALA A 230 13.75 22.43 -0.17
CA ALA A 230 12.81 21.32 -0.30
C ALA A 230 12.20 20.91 1.05
N LEU A 231 12.98 20.89 2.13
CA LEU A 231 12.49 20.65 3.49
C LEU A 231 11.52 21.72 3.96
N LEU A 232 11.82 23.00 3.69
CA LEU A 232 10.93 24.12 4.03
C LEU A 232 9.60 24.01 3.29
N ARG A 233 9.62 23.68 2.01
CA ARG A 233 8.41 23.42 1.21
C ARG A 233 7.59 22.30 1.84
N GLN A 234 8.22 21.18 2.21
CA GLN A 234 7.54 20.05 2.85
C GLN A 234 6.90 20.43 4.20
N VAL A 235 7.56 21.29 5.01
CA VAL A 235 6.95 21.81 6.23
C VAL A 235 5.72 22.64 5.93
N LEU A 236 5.79 23.52 4.94
CA LEU A 236 4.68 24.39 4.56
C LEU A 236 3.48 23.62 4.01
N GLU A 237 3.72 22.59 3.19
CA GLU A 237 2.69 21.70 2.64
C GLU A 237 1.99 20.85 3.73
N ASN A 238 2.65 20.57 4.85
CA ASN A 238 2.06 19.81 5.97
C ASN A 238 1.33 20.70 6.99
N ILE A 239 1.41 22.02 6.89
CA ILE A 239 0.76 22.98 7.81
C ILE A 239 -0.46 23.64 7.14
N ALA A 240 -0.54 23.65 5.81
CA ALA A 240 -1.62 24.24 5.04
C ALA A 240 -2.81 23.30 4.92
#